data_cebb1af18461f02930f8a8311a289383
#
_entry.id   cebb1af18461f02930f8a8311a289383
#
_cell.length_a   1.000
_cell.length_b   1.000
_cell.length_c   1.000
_cell.angle_alpha   90.00
_cell.angle_beta   90.00
_cell.angle_gamma   90.00
#
_symmetry.space_group_name_H-M   'P 1'
#
loop_
_entity.id
_entity.type
_entity.pdbx_description
1 polymer ?
#
loop_
_entity_poly.entity_id
_entity_poly.type
_entity_poly.pdbx_seq_one_letter_code
_entity_poly.pdbx_strand_id
1 'polypeptide(L)'
;MFLAEADALAAQSATLAARIQAAQSAAAAPSSPSTPASSSPGATLSWPVSGPVTSGFGPRFGRMHEGIDIAVGTGTPVRAAAAGTVIYAGLLGGYGNLVVVDHGGGLSTAYAHNSSLSVRQGSAVDAGTVIALSGNTGNSSGPHVHFEVRVNGSAVDPLRYL
;
A
#
# COMPACT_ATOMS: atom_id res chain seq x y z
N MET A 1 -12.55 20.93 6.21
CA MET A 1 -12.17 19.60 6.66
C MET A 1 -11.76 18.70 5.52
N PHE A 2 -12.58 18.51 4.50
CA PHE A 2 -12.21 17.68 3.35
C PHE A 2 -10.98 18.20 2.61
N LEU A 3 -10.80 19.51 2.54
CA LEU A 3 -9.68 20.12 1.83
C LEU A 3 -8.34 19.84 2.52
N ALA A 4 -8.31 19.90 3.84
CA ALA A 4 -7.10 19.66 4.61
C ALA A 4 -6.65 18.20 4.56
N GLU A 5 -7.57 17.25 4.60
CA GLU A 5 -7.24 15.83 4.50
C GLU A 5 -6.64 15.47 3.15
N ALA A 6 -7.24 15.97 2.07
CA ALA A 6 -6.76 15.66 0.73
C ALA A 6 -5.40 16.32 0.45
N ASP A 7 -5.16 17.55 0.93
CA ASP A 7 -3.86 18.20 0.79
C ASP A 7 -2.78 17.48 1.60
N ALA A 8 -3.10 17.06 2.80
CA ALA A 8 -2.19 16.28 3.63
C ALA A 8 -1.85 14.94 2.97
N LEU A 9 -2.83 14.24 2.42
CA LEU A 9 -2.62 12.96 1.72
C LEU A 9 -1.80 13.15 0.44
N ALA A 10 -2.01 14.22 -0.31
CA ALA A 10 -1.23 14.51 -1.50
C ALA A 10 0.26 14.73 -1.17
N ALA A 11 0.56 15.50 -0.13
CA ALA A 11 1.93 15.71 0.34
C ALA A 11 2.56 14.40 0.84
N GLN A 12 1.80 13.60 1.55
CA GLN A 12 2.25 12.30 2.08
C GLN A 12 2.41 11.27 0.97
N SER A 13 1.58 11.31 -0.05
CA SER A 13 1.74 10.47 -1.24
C SER A 13 3.07 10.75 -1.94
N ALA A 14 3.47 12.01 -2.06
CA ALA A 14 4.77 12.37 -2.62
C ALA A 14 5.92 11.86 -1.75
N THR A 15 5.81 11.98 -0.42
CA THR A 15 6.78 11.43 0.52
C THR A 15 6.87 9.91 0.41
N LEU A 16 5.73 9.25 0.31
CA LEU A 16 5.69 7.80 0.14
C LEU A 16 6.33 7.37 -1.18
N ALA A 17 6.05 8.06 -2.27
CA ALA A 17 6.68 7.80 -3.56
C ALA A 17 8.20 7.91 -3.46
N ALA A 18 8.71 8.93 -2.80
CA ALA A 18 10.15 9.13 -2.61
C ALA A 18 10.76 7.99 -1.76
N ARG A 19 10.08 7.55 -0.71
CA ARG A 19 10.54 6.42 0.12
C ARG A 19 10.57 5.11 -0.65
N ILE A 20 9.56 4.86 -1.46
CA ILE A 20 9.49 3.66 -2.31
C ILE A 20 10.64 3.67 -3.32
N GLN A 21 10.87 4.79 -4.00
CA GLN A 21 11.94 4.93 -4.98
C GLN A 21 13.32 4.75 -4.32
N ALA A 22 13.52 5.31 -3.14
CA ALA A 22 14.76 5.15 -2.40
C ALA A 22 15.01 3.70 -2.00
N ALA A 23 13.97 3.01 -1.53
CA ALA A 23 14.07 1.60 -1.16
C ALA A 23 14.32 0.71 -2.38
N GLN A 24 13.68 1.00 -3.50
CA GLN A 24 13.87 0.25 -4.75
C GLN A 24 15.27 0.48 -5.32
N SER A 25 15.80 1.69 -5.23
CA SER A 25 17.17 2.00 -5.64
C SER A 25 18.19 1.27 -4.76
N ALA A 26 17.97 1.19 -3.47
CA ALA A 26 18.81 0.45 -2.55
C ALA A 26 18.75 -1.05 -2.81
N ALA A 27 17.59 -1.59 -3.13
CA ALA A 27 17.42 -3.00 -3.49
C ALA A 27 18.02 -3.35 -4.84
N ALA A 28 18.13 -2.40 -5.74
CA ALA A 28 18.77 -2.56 -7.05
C ALA A 28 20.30 -2.50 -6.97
N ALA A 29 20.88 -2.17 -5.82
CA ALA A 29 22.32 -2.24 -5.63
C ALA A 29 22.79 -3.70 -5.82
N PRO A 30 23.96 -3.92 -6.46
CA PRO A 30 24.35 -5.24 -6.96
C PRO A 30 24.84 -6.17 -5.85
N SER A 31 24.05 -6.47 -4.89
CA SER A 31 24.37 -7.47 -3.90
C SER A 31 23.33 -8.56 -3.94
N SER A 32 23.76 -9.62 -4.52
CA SER A 32 23.16 -10.94 -4.64
C SER A 32 22.01 -11.08 -5.63
N PRO A 33 22.17 -12.09 -6.49
CA PRO A 33 21.08 -12.62 -7.26
C PRO A 33 20.17 -13.41 -6.33
N SER A 34 19.43 -12.76 -5.48
CA SER A 34 18.22 -13.37 -5.03
C SER A 34 17.36 -13.45 -6.27
N THR A 35 17.08 -14.65 -6.70
CA THR A 35 16.13 -14.92 -7.75
C THR A 35 14.93 -14.02 -7.54
N PRO A 36 14.65 -13.13 -8.46
CA PRO A 36 13.42 -12.40 -8.37
C PRO A 36 12.32 -13.43 -8.35
N ALA A 37 11.55 -13.45 -7.31
CA ALA A 37 10.22 -13.98 -7.42
C ALA A 37 9.66 -13.27 -8.65
N SER A 38 9.45 -14.03 -9.71
CA SER A 38 9.11 -13.46 -11.00
C SER A 38 7.76 -12.78 -10.90
N SER A 39 7.79 -11.52 -10.53
CA SER A 39 6.67 -10.66 -10.76
C SER A 39 6.73 -10.23 -12.21
N SER A 40 6.15 -11.05 -13.05
CA SER A 40 5.95 -10.68 -14.44
C SER A 40 5.11 -9.41 -14.48
N PRO A 41 5.45 -8.44 -15.35
CA PRO A 41 4.54 -7.35 -15.64
C PRO A 41 3.20 -7.94 -16.05
N GLY A 42 2.13 -7.61 -15.32
CA GLY A 42 0.81 -8.19 -15.54
C GLY A 42 0.43 -9.30 -14.56
N ALA A 43 1.26 -9.58 -13.54
CA ALA A 43 0.87 -10.49 -12.48
C ALA A 43 -0.36 -9.95 -11.75
N THR A 44 -1.40 -10.77 -11.67
CA THR A 44 -2.61 -10.42 -10.91
C THR A 44 -2.28 -10.41 -9.43
N LEU A 45 -2.62 -9.31 -8.76
CA LEU A 45 -2.50 -9.20 -7.32
C LEU A 45 -3.73 -9.80 -6.64
N SER A 46 -3.53 -10.32 -5.44
CA SER A 46 -4.63 -10.78 -4.60
C SER A 46 -5.24 -9.62 -3.82
N TRP A 47 -6.54 -9.71 -3.53
CA TRP A 47 -7.20 -8.71 -2.70
C TRP A 47 -6.63 -8.75 -1.28
N PRO A 48 -6.27 -7.59 -0.71
CA PRO A 48 -5.72 -7.54 0.66
C PRO A 48 -6.77 -7.86 1.72
N VAL A 49 -8.02 -7.56 1.44
CA VAL A 49 -9.18 -7.86 2.28
C VAL A 49 -10.38 -8.14 1.39
N SER A 50 -11.38 -8.84 1.93
CA SER A 50 -12.65 -9.05 1.26
C SER A 50 -13.66 -8.02 1.75
N GLY A 51 -14.16 -7.20 0.85
CA GLY A 51 -15.16 -6.19 1.19
C GLY A 51 -15.53 -5.35 -0.02
N PRO A 52 -16.58 -4.54 0.08
CA PRO A 52 -16.97 -3.66 -1.02
C PRO A 52 -15.96 -2.51 -1.20
N VAL A 53 -15.67 -2.18 -2.44
CA VAL A 53 -14.91 -0.98 -2.77
C VAL A 53 -15.87 0.21 -2.67
N THR A 54 -15.63 1.06 -1.69
CA THR A 54 -16.47 2.25 -1.46
C THR A 54 -15.95 3.48 -2.18
N SER A 55 -14.70 3.42 -2.63
CA SER A 55 -14.00 4.56 -3.20
C SER A 55 -12.97 4.07 -4.20
N GLY A 56 -13.10 4.48 -5.45
CA GLY A 56 -12.20 4.08 -6.53
C GLY A 56 -11.00 5.01 -6.71
N PHE A 57 -10.03 4.54 -7.46
CA PHE A 57 -8.87 5.32 -7.88
C PHE A 57 -9.27 6.39 -8.88
N GLY A 58 -8.65 7.54 -8.77
CA GLY A 58 -8.78 8.62 -9.77
C GLY A 58 -9.25 9.94 -9.20
N PRO A 59 -9.50 10.91 -10.07
CA PRO A 59 -9.93 12.24 -9.65
C PRO A 59 -11.29 12.19 -8.97
N ARG A 60 -11.40 12.84 -7.82
CA ARG A 60 -12.64 12.95 -7.05
C ARG A 60 -12.74 14.36 -6.49
N PHE A 61 -13.81 15.06 -6.84
CA PHE A 61 -14.05 16.43 -6.37
C PHE A 61 -12.84 17.35 -6.62
N GLY A 62 -12.20 17.19 -7.79
CA GLY A 62 -11.02 17.96 -8.14
C GLY A 62 -9.72 17.49 -7.51
N ARG A 63 -9.70 16.33 -6.84
CA ARG A 63 -8.53 15.76 -6.18
C ARG A 63 -8.31 14.34 -6.61
N MET A 64 -7.05 13.92 -6.55
CA MET A 64 -6.65 12.57 -6.92
C MET A 64 -6.77 11.63 -5.72
N HIS A 65 -7.55 10.57 -5.87
CA HIS A 65 -7.56 9.45 -4.93
C HIS A 65 -6.52 8.44 -5.38
N GLU A 66 -5.49 8.24 -4.58
CA GLU A 66 -4.27 7.51 -4.96
C GLU A 66 -4.42 5.98 -4.87
N GLY A 67 -5.56 5.49 -4.44
CA GLY A 67 -5.81 4.06 -4.30
C GLY A 67 -7.29 3.76 -4.26
N ILE A 68 -7.64 2.60 -3.71
CA ILE A 68 -9.04 2.23 -3.49
C ILE A 68 -9.29 2.06 -1.99
N ASP A 69 -10.50 2.38 -1.56
CA ASP A 69 -10.95 2.13 -0.19
C ASP A 69 -11.87 0.92 -0.17
N ILE A 70 -11.55 -0.04 0.69
CA ILE A 70 -12.31 -1.28 0.84
C ILE A 70 -12.91 -1.27 2.25
N ALA A 71 -14.22 -1.24 2.34
CA ALA A 71 -14.92 -1.17 3.62
C ALA A 71 -14.86 -2.52 4.33
N VAL A 72 -14.23 -2.54 5.49
CA VAL A 72 -14.14 -3.70 6.39
C VAL A 72 -14.13 -3.20 7.84
N GLY A 73 -14.63 -4.02 8.75
CA GLY A 73 -14.59 -3.69 10.17
C GLY A 73 -13.17 -3.68 10.71
N THR A 74 -12.94 -2.87 11.74
CA THR A 74 -11.64 -2.81 12.45
C THR A 74 -11.25 -4.20 12.97
N GLY A 75 -9.99 -4.57 12.78
CA GLY A 75 -9.48 -5.85 13.21
C GLY A 75 -9.55 -6.95 12.14
N THR A 76 -9.97 -6.61 10.92
CA THR A 76 -9.95 -7.56 9.80
C THR A 76 -8.50 -7.81 9.36
N PRO A 77 -8.10 -9.08 9.18
CA PRO A 77 -6.75 -9.37 8.69
C PRO A 77 -6.51 -8.79 7.31
N VAL A 78 -5.43 -8.05 7.18
CA VAL A 78 -4.96 -7.47 5.92
C VAL A 78 -3.83 -8.36 5.42
N ARG A 79 -3.92 -8.78 4.17
CA ARG A 79 -2.99 -9.75 3.57
C ARG A 79 -2.17 -9.12 2.47
N ALA A 80 -0.93 -9.55 2.35
CA ALA A 80 -0.08 -9.11 1.26
C ALA A 80 -0.69 -9.55 -0.08
N ALA A 81 -0.77 -8.62 -1.02
CA ALA A 81 -1.36 -8.87 -2.33
C ALA A 81 -0.49 -9.78 -3.21
N ALA A 82 0.81 -9.82 -2.94
CA ALA A 82 1.77 -10.70 -3.60
C ALA A 82 3.00 -10.87 -2.70
N ALA A 83 3.86 -11.80 -3.05
CA ALA A 83 5.13 -12.00 -2.36
C ALA A 83 6.04 -10.78 -2.52
N GLY A 84 6.80 -10.46 -1.50
CA GLY A 84 7.74 -9.35 -1.54
C GLY A 84 8.42 -9.09 -0.23
N THR A 85 9.00 -7.91 -0.11
CA THR A 85 9.70 -7.45 1.08
C THR A 85 9.05 -6.18 1.61
N VAL A 86 8.83 -6.13 2.92
CA VAL A 86 8.29 -4.93 3.57
C VAL A 86 9.36 -3.84 3.57
N ILE A 87 9.09 -2.75 2.87
CA ILE A 87 10.02 -1.61 2.80
C ILE A 87 9.62 -0.47 3.72
N TYR A 88 8.41 -0.49 4.26
CA TYR A 88 7.94 0.45 5.28
C TYR A 88 6.88 -0.22 6.15
N ALA A 89 6.99 -0.03 7.47
CA ALA A 89 5.96 -0.45 8.41
C ALA A 89 5.96 0.51 9.60
N GLY A 90 4.91 1.30 9.75
CA GLY A 90 4.82 2.30 10.80
C GLY A 90 3.85 3.42 10.48
N LEU A 91 3.85 4.43 11.32
CA LEU A 91 3.02 5.62 11.12
C LEU A 91 3.59 6.50 10.01
N LEU A 92 2.73 6.96 9.13
CA LEU A 92 3.05 7.96 8.11
C LEU A 92 1.88 8.92 7.96
N GLY A 93 1.87 9.96 8.75
CA GLY A 93 0.92 11.06 8.66
C GLY A 93 -0.53 10.61 8.51
N GLY A 94 -1.20 11.07 7.48
CA GLY A 94 -2.61 10.75 7.21
C GLY A 94 -2.88 9.31 6.80
N TYR A 95 -1.85 8.54 6.42
CA TYR A 95 -2.00 7.10 6.17
C TYR A 95 -2.22 6.31 7.48
N GLY A 96 -1.89 6.90 8.63
CA GLY A 96 -1.92 6.17 9.88
C GLY A 96 -0.89 5.06 9.90
N ASN A 97 -1.24 3.91 10.45
CA ASN A 97 -0.35 2.74 10.42
C ASN A 97 -0.32 2.16 9.00
N LEU A 98 0.83 2.25 8.36
CA LEU A 98 1.04 1.93 6.96
C LEU A 98 2.02 0.78 6.81
N VAL A 99 1.72 -0.15 5.91
CA VAL A 99 2.66 -1.17 5.43
C VAL A 99 2.83 -0.98 3.93
N VAL A 100 4.08 -1.02 3.48
CA VAL A 100 4.41 -1.01 2.04
C VAL A 100 5.24 -2.25 1.73
N VAL A 101 4.82 -3.01 0.74
CA VAL A 101 5.50 -4.22 0.28
C VAL A 101 6.03 -3.97 -1.12
N ASP A 102 7.32 -4.19 -1.31
CA ASP A 102 7.96 -4.13 -2.63
C ASP A 102 7.97 -5.54 -3.23
N HIS A 103 7.36 -5.67 -4.41
CA HIS A 103 7.23 -6.96 -5.10
C HIS A 103 8.31 -7.17 -6.16
N GLY A 104 9.22 -6.20 -6.33
CA GLY A 104 10.23 -6.24 -7.38
C GLY A 104 9.73 -5.66 -8.70
N GLY A 105 10.66 -5.39 -9.62
CA GLY A 105 10.32 -4.84 -10.93
C GLY A 105 9.68 -3.45 -10.91
N GLY A 106 9.84 -2.71 -9.81
CA GLY A 106 9.22 -1.40 -9.61
C GLY A 106 7.81 -1.45 -9.05
N LEU A 107 7.23 -2.63 -8.84
CA LEU A 107 5.87 -2.79 -8.32
C LEU A 107 5.87 -2.84 -6.80
N SER A 108 5.04 -2.03 -6.18
CA SER A 108 4.81 -2.06 -4.73
C SER A 108 3.34 -1.85 -4.41
N THR A 109 2.94 -2.28 -3.21
CA THR A 109 1.58 -2.11 -2.69
C THR A 109 1.65 -1.47 -1.30
N ALA A 110 0.66 -0.63 -1.00
CA ALA A 110 0.55 0.06 0.28
C ALA A 110 -0.81 -0.22 0.91
N TYR A 111 -0.81 -0.42 2.22
CA TYR A 111 -1.98 -0.80 3.02
C TYR A 111 -2.04 0.15 4.20
N ALA A 112 -3.04 1.02 4.22
CA ALA A 112 -3.11 2.14 5.17
C ALA A 112 -4.28 2.01 6.16
N HIS A 113 -4.28 2.87 7.16
CA HIS A 113 -5.30 3.01 8.20
C HIS A 113 -5.42 1.77 9.10
N ASN A 114 -4.37 0.97 9.21
CA ASN A 114 -4.38 -0.22 10.04
C ASN A 114 -4.46 0.11 11.54
N SER A 115 -5.10 -0.77 12.31
CA SER A 115 -5.12 -0.65 13.77
C SER A 115 -3.84 -1.18 14.40
N SER A 116 -3.25 -2.19 13.79
CA SER A 116 -1.97 -2.77 14.24
C SER A 116 -1.22 -3.37 13.06
N LEU A 117 0.09 -3.51 13.22
CA LEU A 117 0.97 -4.08 12.20
C LEU A 117 1.53 -5.42 12.71
N SER A 118 1.57 -6.42 11.83
CA SER A 118 2.08 -7.77 12.14
C SER A 118 3.48 -8.01 11.58
N VAL A 119 3.99 -7.09 10.80
CA VAL A 119 5.31 -7.17 10.16
C VAL A 119 6.09 -5.88 10.41
N ARG A 120 7.37 -5.92 10.11
CA ARG A 120 8.27 -4.77 10.22
C ARG A 120 9.05 -4.59 8.93
N GLN A 121 9.66 -3.44 8.78
CA GLN A 121 10.55 -3.16 7.65
C GLN A 121 11.64 -4.23 7.57
N GLY A 122 11.84 -4.76 6.38
CA GLY A 122 12.78 -5.85 6.12
C GLY A 122 12.16 -7.24 6.14
N SER A 123 10.91 -7.39 6.59
CA SER A 123 10.23 -8.69 6.60
C SER A 123 9.97 -9.19 5.19
N ALA A 124 10.25 -10.46 4.94
CA ALA A 124 9.81 -11.13 3.71
C ALA A 124 8.41 -11.68 3.91
N VAL A 125 7.54 -11.51 2.94
CA VAL A 125 6.16 -11.97 2.99
C VAL A 125 5.78 -12.70 1.72
N ASP A 126 4.87 -13.67 1.84
CA ASP A 126 4.27 -14.34 0.69
C ASP A 126 2.91 -13.74 0.38
N ALA A 127 2.39 -14.03 -0.81
CA ALA A 127 1.01 -13.66 -1.14
C ALA A 127 0.06 -14.32 -0.13
N GLY A 128 -0.83 -13.52 0.45
CA GLY A 128 -1.78 -14.01 1.45
C GLY A 128 -1.27 -13.98 2.89
N THR A 129 -0.02 -13.64 3.15
CA THR A 129 0.50 -13.46 4.51
C THR A 129 -0.21 -12.30 5.18
N VAL A 130 -0.69 -12.51 6.42
CA VAL A 130 -1.29 -11.43 7.23
C VAL A 130 -0.19 -10.47 7.63
N ILE A 131 -0.32 -9.22 7.22
CA ILE A 131 0.67 -8.16 7.47
C ILE A 131 0.20 -7.11 8.45
N ALA A 132 -1.11 -7.01 8.66
CA ALA A 132 -1.70 -6.02 9.55
C ALA A 132 -3.14 -6.42 9.90
N LEU A 133 -3.72 -5.70 10.84
CA LEU A 133 -5.16 -5.70 11.09
C LEU A 133 -5.72 -4.35 10.69
N SER A 134 -6.85 -4.36 10.02
CA SER A 134 -7.49 -3.14 9.53
C SER A 134 -7.96 -2.25 10.68
N GLY A 135 -8.16 -0.99 10.41
CA GLY A 135 -8.56 -0.03 11.42
C GLY A 135 -9.13 1.25 10.84
N ASN A 136 -8.89 2.32 11.58
CA ASN A 136 -9.39 3.65 11.25
C ASN A 136 -8.37 4.72 11.66
N THR A 137 -7.08 4.37 11.62
CA THR A 137 -6.00 5.29 12.00
C THR A 137 -5.67 6.28 10.89
N GLY A 138 -5.08 7.40 11.25
CA GLY A 138 -4.76 8.46 10.32
C GLY A 138 -5.99 9.27 9.90
N ASN A 139 -5.93 9.85 8.69
CA ASN A 139 -7.03 10.63 8.13
C ASN A 139 -8.08 9.69 7.52
N SER A 140 -8.94 9.15 8.36
CA SER A 140 -9.98 8.20 7.95
C SER A 140 -11.29 8.56 8.64
N SER A 141 -12.38 8.56 7.89
CA SER A 141 -13.72 8.89 8.40
C SER A 141 -14.52 7.66 8.84
N GLY A 142 -13.97 6.47 8.71
CA GLY A 142 -14.61 5.22 9.10
C GLY A 142 -13.71 4.04 8.80
N PRO A 143 -13.95 2.87 9.43
CA PRO A 143 -13.09 1.70 9.23
C PRO A 143 -13.06 1.26 7.77
N HIS A 144 -11.86 1.18 7.22
CA HIS A 144 -11.62 0.68 5.86
C HIS A 144 -10.14 0.41 5.66
N VAL A 145 -9.79 -0.28 4.59
CA VAL A 145 -8.43 -0.40 4.11
C VAL A 145 -8.25 0.50 2.90
N HIS A 146 -7.28 1.39 2.97
CA HIS A 146 -6.85 2.16 1.81
C HIS A 146 -5.69 1.39 1.16
N PHE A 147 -5.92 0.89 -0.04
CA PHE A 147 -4.98 0.05 -0.77
C PHE A 147 -4.47 0.78 -2.00
N GLU A 148 -3.14 0.87 -2.13
CA GLU A 148 -2.48 1.49 -3.28
C GLU A 148 -1.62 0.48 -4.02
N VAL A 149 -1.59 0.60 -5.34
CA VAL A 149 -0.60 -0.04 -6.19
C VAL A 149 0.28 1.06 -6.77
N ARG A 150 1.58 0.90 -6.67
CA ARG A 150 2.54 1.87 -7.17
C ARG A 150 3.53 1.22 -8.11
N VAL A 151 3.78 1.88 -9.22
CA VAL A 151 4.79 1.49 -10.21
C VAL A 151 5.87 2.57 -10.20
N ASN A 152 7.09 2.18 -9.84
CA ASN A 152 8.21 3.11 -9.68
C ASN A 152 7.88 4.29 -8.75
N GLY A 153 7.10 4.02 -7.70
CA GLY A 153 6.66 4.99 -6.73
C GLY A 153 5.37 5.74 -7.07
N SER A 154 4.93 5.71 -8.32
CA SER A 154 3.73 6.41 -8.77
C SER A 154 2.48 5.57 -8.59
N ALA A 155 1.43 6.15 -8.00
CA ALA A 155 0.16 5.45 -7.81
C ALA A 155 -0.53 5.18 -9.14
N VAL A 156 -1.06 3.97 -9.29
CA VAL A 156 -1.82 3.53 -10.45
C VAL A 156 -3.11 2.88 -9.98
N ASP A 157 -4.05 2.66 -10.90
CA ASP A 157 -5.35 2.09 -10.57
C ASP A 157 -5.20 0.64 -10.07
N PRO A 158 -5.46 0.37 -8.76
CA PRO A 158 -5.32 -0.98 -8.22
C PRO A 158 -6.22 -2.01 -8.89
N LEU A 159 -7.39 -1.59 -9.40
CA LEU A 159 -8.34 -2.50 -10.02
C LEU A 159 -7.82 -3.11 -11.33
N ARG A 160 -6.77 -2.53 -11.89
CA ARG A 160 -6.11 -3.11 -13.07
C ARG A 160 -5.22 -4.29 -12.73
N TYR A 161 -4.91 -4.47 -11.46
CA TYR A 161 -4.01 -5.52 -10.96
C TYR A 161 -4.74 -6.60 -10.15
N LEU A 162 -5.96 -6.31 -9.71
CA LEU A 162 -6.76 -7.21 -8.89
C LEU A 162 -7.66 -8.14 -9.70
#